data_9316d0be3a547a24213a5bb2ba8c3968
#
_entry.id   9316d0be3a547a24213a5bb2ba8c3968
#
_cell.length_a   1.000
_cell.length_b   1.000
_cell.length_c   1.000
_cell.angle_alpha   90.00
_cell.angle_beta   90.00
_cell.angle_gamma   90.00
#
_symmetry.space_group_name_H-M   'P 1'
#
loop_
_entity.id
_entity.type
_entity.pdbx_description
1 polymer ?
#
loop_
_entity_poly.entity_id
_entity_poly.type
_entity_poly.pdbx_seq_one_letter_code
_entity_poly.pdbx_strand_id
1 'polypeptide(L)'
;EMLVNELNCIGCHAADKSQSHRFETRPAPVLFTTHNSASASWLRHWLNDPHGFKPGTLMPDLLHGLTEKDKARAVDALRHYLVSLAPPLVNTEVTIGRASEGKKLYETIGCAQCHAPDARDNGRDFPLGELQQKYTQEQLIQFLLNPLHSRPAGRMPRVPMTQKEASHLAVFLRDRIPSRKGFALANGPAALKLREEGKALFLKMRCANCHSTRGSNILPNLAKPLAKLDTTQGCLSAKPSKGIPHFYLKTEQIKAITAALRAKPVAFTAKEQTHRRMRQLNCTACHVRD
;
A
#
# COMPACT_ATOMS: atom_id res chain seq x y z
N GLU A 1 7.20 -16.64 8.51
CA GLU A 1 8.16 -15.54 8.29
C GLU A 1 7.71 -14.62 7.16
N MET A 2 7.29 -15.13 5.99
CA MET A 2 6.82 -14.28 4.89
C MET A 2 5.74 -13.29 5.34
N LEU A 3 4.71 -13.76 6.05
CA LEU A 3 3.65 -12.87 6.55
C LEU A 3 4.16 -11.81 7.52
N VAL A 4 5.14 -12.14 8.39
CA VAL A 4 5.74 -11.18 9.31
C VAL A 4 6.42 -10.03 8.54
N ASN A 5 7.12 -10.36 7.44
CA ASN A 5 7.76 -9.38 6.56
C ASN A 5 6.72 -8.60 5.74
N GLU A 6 5.74 -9.29 5.14
CA GLU A 6 4.69 -8.67 4.33
C GLU A 6 3.88 -7.64 5.12
N LEU A 7 3.49 -7.99 6.34
CA LEU A 7 2.74 -7.11 7.25
C LEU A 7 3.62 -6.07 7.94
N ASN A 8 4.94 -6.11 7.68
CA ASN A 8 5.94 -5.21 8.26
C ASN A 8 5.88 -5.14 9.80
N CYS A 9 5.76 -6.30 10.47
CA CYS A 9 5.65 -6.37 11.92
C CYS A 9 6.81 -5.65 12.63
N ILE A 10 8.02 -5.68 12.03
CA ILE A 10 9.20 -5.01 12.57
C ILE A 10 9.18 -3.48 12.40
N GLY A 11 8.24 -2.92 11.67
CA GLY A 11 7.97 -1.47 11.67
C GLY A 11 7.45 -0.97 13.01
N CYS A 12 6.83 -1.86 13.81
CA CYS A 12 6.34 -1.54 15.16
C CYS A 12 7.04 -2.33 16.26
N HIS A 13 7.54 -3.53 15.99
CA HIS A 13 8.11 -4.45 16.98
C HIS A 13 9.59 -4.68 16.68
N ALA A 14 10.47 -4.27 17.57
CA ALA A 14 11.89 -4.50 17.40
C ALA A 14 12.20 -6.00 17.33
N ALA A 15 12.96 -6.41 16.31
CA ALA A 15 13.59 -7.71 16.25
C ALA A 15 14.89 -7.69 17.05
N ASP A 16 15.16 -8.71 17.83
CA ASP A 16 16.46 -8.86 18.48
C ASP A 16 17.55 -9.27 17.47
N LYS A 17 18.81 -9.27 17.92
CA LYS A 17 19.96 -9.62 17.05
C LYS A 17 19.85 -11.02 16.46
N SER A 18 19.21 -11.96 17.17
CA SER A 18 19.04 -13.36 16.71
C SER A 18 17.96 -13.48 15.63
N GLN A 19 17.05 -12.51 15.54
CA GLN A 19 15.89 -12.52 14.63
C GLN A 19 16.05 -11.55 13.44
N SER A 20 16.96 -10.57 13.55
CA SER A 20 17.11 -9.49 12.56
C SER A 20 17.44 -9.98 11.14
N HIS A 21 18.10 -11.13 11.00
CA HIS A 21 18.38 -11.75 9.69
C HIS A 21 17.17 -12.47 9.06
N ARG A 22 16.12 -12.74 9.85
CA ARG A 22 14.91 -13.45 9.39
C ARG A 22 13.82 -12.51 8.92
N PHE A 23 13.79 -11.31 9.50
CA PHE A 23 12.72 -10.35 9.27
C PHE A 23 13.26 -9.08 8.62
N GLU A 24 12.70 -8.76 7.46
CA GLU A 24 13.07 -7.60 6.66
C GLU A 24 11.96 -6.54 6.77
N THR A 25 12.35 -5.27 6.84
CA THR A 25 11.39 -4.17 6.73
C THR A 25 10.84 -4.09 5.31
N ARG A 26 9.54 -3.89 5.20
CA ARG A 26 8.88 -3.59 3.93
C ARG A 26 8.22 -2.21 4.03
N PRO A 27 8.90 -1.17 3.58
CA PRO A 27 8.35 0.18 3.64
C PRO A 27 7.07 0.26 2.80
N ALA A 28 6.05 0.90 3.37
CA ALA A 28 4.83 1.23 2.64
C ALA A 28 5.09 2.33 1.59
N PRO A 29 4.12 2.63 0.72
CA PRO A 29 4.27 3.70 -0.26
C PRO A 29 4.71 5.02 0.36
N VAL A 30 5.62 5.71 -0.32
CA VAL A 30 6.09 7.05 0.06
C VAL A 30 4.97 8.07 -0.18
N LEU A 31 4.65 8.91 0.81
CA LEU A 31 3.47 9.78 0.77
C LEU A 31 3.74 11.23 0.30
N PHE A 32 4.99 11.58 0.00
CA PHE A 32 5.38 12.94 -0.41
C PHE A 32 5.90 13.05 -1.85
N THR A 33 5.65 12.06 -2.68
CA THR A 33 6.06 12.10 -4.09
C THR A 33 4.89 12.51 -4.98
N THR A 34 5.17 13.25 -6.05
CA THR A 34 4.19 13.58 -7.09
C THR A 34 3.51 12.35 -7.68
N HIS A 35 4.25 11.24 -7.75
CA HIS A 35 3.81 9.98 -8.33
C HIS A 35 2.83 9.18 -7.45
N ASN A 36 2.64 9.60 -6.19
CA ASN A 36 1.82 8.86 -5.23
C ASN A 36 0.76 9.73 -4.55
N SER A 37 0.47 10.91 -5.08
CA SER A 37 -0.63 11.74 -4.59
C SER A 37 -1.96 11.18 -5.08
N ALA A 38 -2.54 10.30 -4.28
CA ALA A 38 -3.90 9.85 -4.52
C ALA A 38 -4.88 11.03 -4.31
N SER A 39 -5.95 11.09 -5.11
CA SER A 39 -6.96 12.13 -4.95
C SER A 39 -7.61 12.09 -3.56
N ALA A 40 -8.10 13.22 -3.10
CA ALA A 40 -8.84 13.31 -1.84
C ALA A 40 -10.03 12.35 -1.78
N SER A 41 -10.66 12.13 -2.92
CA SER A 41 -11.78 11.21 -3.09
C SER A 41 -11.39 9.76 -2.90
N TRP A 42 -10.30 9.35 -3.55
CA TRP A 42 -9.75 8.00 -3.40
C TRP A 42 -9.29 7.74 -1.96
N LEU A 43 -8.61 8.71 -1.34
CA LEU A 43 -8.17 8.64 0.06
C LEU A 43 -9.32 8.46 1.03
N ARG A 44 -10.50 9.09 0.76
CA ARG A 44 -11.68 8.91 1.60
C ARG A 44 -12.12 7.45 1.66
N HIS A 45 -12.25 6.80 0.51
CA HIS A 45 -12.64 5.39 0.45
C HIS A 45 -11.57 4.48 1.04
N TRP A 46 -10.31 4.74 0.68
CA TRP A 46 -9.17 3.96 1.13
C TRP A 46 -8.99 3.97 2.65
N LEU A 47 -9.06 5.14 3.27
CA LEU A 47 -8.89 5.27 4.73
C LEU A 47 -10.12 4.76 5.50
N ASN A 48 -11.31 4.87 4.90
CA ASN A 48 -12.52 4.41 5.56
C ASN A 48 -12.59 2.89 5.68
N ASP A 49 -12.20 2.17 4.64
CA ASP A 49 -12.20 0.69 4.63
C ASP A 49 -11.15 0.18 3.63
N PRO A 50 -9.88 0.04 4.06
CA PRO A 50 -8.81 -0.40 3.15
C PRO A 50 -9.04 -1.81 2.62
N HIS A 51 -9.56 -2.72 3.43
CA HIS A 51 -9.73 -4.12 3.06
C HIS A 51 -10.96 -4.37 2.17
N GLY A 52 -12.08 -3.70 2.43
CA GLY A 52 -13.25 -3.75 1.55
C GLY A 52 -13.02 -3.00 0.24
N PHE A 53 -12.27 -1.90 0.27
CA PHE A 53 -11.94 -1.13 -0.93
C PHE A 53 -10.91 -1.84 -1.83
N LYS A 54 -9.91 -2.51 -1.24
CA LYS A 54 -8.91 -3.30 -1.95
C LYS A 54 -8.65 -4.60 -1.19
N PRO A 55 -9.36 -5.67 -1.49
CA PRO A 55 -9.11 -6.98 -0.90
C PRO A 55 -7.64 -7.40 -1.09
N GLY A 56 -7.07 -8.04 -0.08
CA GLY A 56 -5.67 -8.46 -0.07
C GLY A 56 -4.65 -7.33 0.19
N THR A 57 -5.09 -6.13 0.56
CA THR A 57 -4.16 -5.08 0.99
C THR A 57 -3.42 -5.47 2.27
N LEU A 58 -2.17 -5.04 2.38
CA LEU A 58 -1.34 -5.22 3.58
C LEU A 58 -1.46 -4.03 4.56
N MET A 59 -2.11 -2.94 4.15
CA MET A 59 -2.39 -1.81 5.02
C MET A 59 -3.47 -2.20 6.02
N PRO A 60 -3.21 -2.14 7.36
CA PRO A 60 -4.23 -2.45 8.36
C PRO A 60 -5.31 -1.37 8.43
N ASP A 61 -6.48 -1.75 8.90
CA ASP A 61 -7.49 -0.78 9.35
C ASP A 61 -7.09 -0.26 10.74
N LEU A 62 -6.76 1.01 10.79
CA LEU A 62 -6.42 1.73 12.03
C LEU A 62 -7.61 2.49 12.62
N LEU A 63 -8.72 2.56 11.88
CA LEU A 63 -9.93 3.29 12.27
C LEU A 63 -11.05 2.37 12.73
N HIS A 64 -10.83 1.05 12.77
CA HIS A 64 -11.80 0.11 13.32
C HIS A 64 -12.08 0.43 14.80
N GLY A 65 -13.28 0.15 15.25
CA GLY A 65 -13.70 0.43 16.64
C GLY A 65 -13.95 1.92 16.94
N LEU A 66 -13.87 2.81 15.95
CA LEU A 66 -14.41 4.16 16.03
C LEU A 66 -15.91 4.14 15.72
N THR A 67 -16.64 5.10 16.31
CA THR A 67 -18.02 5.37 15.86
C THR A 67 -18.00 5.88 14.42
N GLU A 68 -19.09 5.73 13.66
CA GLU A 68 -19.16 6.22 12.28
C GLU A 68 -18.85 7.73 12.18
N LYS A 69 -19.32 8.51 13.15
CA LYS A 69 -19.06 9.96 13.25
C LYS A 69 -17.57 10.25 13.45
N ASP A 70 -16.93 9.57 14.40
CA ASP A 70 -15.50 9.76 14.70
C ASP A 70 -14.63 9.28 13.55
N LYS A 71 -15.01 8.16 12.92
CA LYS A 71 -14.33 7.60 11.76
C LYS A 71 -14.41 8.57 10.57
N ALA A 72 -15.58 9.10 10.27
CA ALA A 72 -15.75 10.06 9.20
C ALA A 72 -14.90 11.33 9.42
N ARG A 73 -14.85 11.83 10.67
CA ARG A 73 -14.00 12.97 11.02
C ARG A 73 -12.51 12.64 10.89
N ALA A 74 -12.08 11.49 11.38
CA ALA A 74 -10.67 11.05 11.28
C ALA A 74 -10.23 10.90 9.82
N VAL A 75 -11.07 10.28 8.98
CA VAL A 75 -10.83 10.15 7.54
C VAL A 75 -10.72 11.52 6.89
N ASP A 76 -11.61 12.46 7.25
CA ASP A 76 -11.61 13.81 6.69
C ASP A 76 -10.32 14.59 7.07
N ALA A 77 -9.91 14.53 8.33
CA ALA A 77 -8.69 15.14 8.81
C ALA A 77 -7.45 14.52 8.15
N LEU A 78 -7.35 13.19 8.14
CA LEU A 78 -6.22 12.49 7.52
C LEU A 78 -6.06 12.79 6.04
N ARG A 79 -7.16 12.82 5.25
CA ARG A 79 -7.06 13.14 3.82
C ARG A 79 -6.61 14.58 3.57
N HIS A 80 -7.03 15.56 4.41
CA HIS A 80 -6.54 16.94 4.31
C HIS A 80 -5.04 17.02 4.56
N TYR A 81 -4.55 16.31 5.57
CA TYR A 81 -3.12 16.22 5.83
C TYR A 81 -2.36 15.53 4.69
N LEU A 82 -2.80 14.35 4.26
CA LEU A 82 -2.12 13.56 3.23
C LEU A 82 -2.04 14.29 1.88
N VAL A 83 -3.11 14.96 1.48
CA VAL A 83 -3.09 15.77 0.25
C VAL A 83 -2.12 16.94 0.38
N SER A 84 -1.98 17.54 1.56
CA SER A 84 -1.03 18.63 1.78
C SER A 84 0.45 18.23 1.73
N LEU A 85 0.74 16.93 1.80
CA LEU A 85 2.11 16.41 1.66
C LEU A 85 2.58 16.36 0.20
N ALA A 86 1.63 16.31 -0.74
CA ALA A 86 1.94 16.25 -2.16
C ALA A 86 2.61 17.54 -2.61
N PRO A 87 3.74 17.48 -3.33
CA PRO A 87 4.28 18.66 -3.98
C PRO A 87 3.29 19.16 -5.04
N PRO A 88 3.32 20.47 -5.37
CA PRO A 88 2.53 21.00 -6.48
C PRO A 88 2.77 20.17 -7.73
N LEU A 89 1.71 19.90 -8.48
CA LEU A 89 1.86 19.32 -9.82
C LEU A 89 2.61 20.32 -10.69
N VAL A 90 3.79 19.93 -11.14
CA VAL A 90 4.48 20.70 -12.18
C VAL A 90 3.72 20.42 -13.48
N ASN A 91 3.28 21.46 -14.16
CA ASN A 91 2.67 21.34 -15.49
C ASN A 91 3.70 20.75 -16.44
N THR A 92 3.63 19.46 -16.66
CA THR A 92 4.39 18.80 -17.72
C THR A 92 3.48 18.69 -18.92
N GLU A 93 4.01 18.86 -20.11
CA GLU A 93 3.26 18.64 -21.35
C GLU A 93 2.68 17.22 -21.33
N VAL A 94 1.36 17.14 -21.31
CA VAL A 94 0.67 15.85 -21.29
C VAL A 94 0.81 15.25 -22.68
N THR A 95 1.65 14.22 -22.79
CA THR A 95 1.75 13.44 -24.02
C THR A 95 0.40 12.80 -24.34
N ILE A 96 -0.16 13.12 -25.50
CA ILE A 96 -1.45 12.59 -25.93
C ILE A 96 -1.33 11.08 -26.11
N GLY A 97 -2.02 10.31 -25.27
CA GLY A 97 -2.09 8.86 -25.36
C GLY A 97 -3.28 8.40 -26.23
N ARG A 98 -3.20 7.17 -26.73
CA ARG A 98 -4.28 6.49 -27.47
C ARG A 98 -4.65 5.21 -26.74
N ALA A 99 -5.92 5.05 -26.35
CA ALA A 99 -6.39 3.87 -25.60
C ALA A 99 -6.22 2.56 -26.37
N SER A 100 -6.38 2.58 -27.71
CA SER A 100 -6.17 1.40 -28.56
C SER A 100 -4.74 0.87 -28.52
N GLU A 101 -3.76 1.77 -28.60
CA GLU A 101 -2.33 1.43 -28.48
C GLU A 101 -2.01 0.97 -27.06
N GLY A 102 -2.61 1.62 -26.05
CA GLY A 102 -2.47 1.21 -24.65
C GLY A 102 -3.00 -0.19 -24.38
N LYS A 103 -4.14 -0.56 -24.98
CA LYS A 103 -4.68 -1.92 -24.91
C LYS A 103 -3.70 -2.94 -25.50
N LYS A 104 -3.19 -2.68 -26.70
CA LYS A 104 -2.22 -3.55 -27.36
C LYS A 104 -0.96 -3.73 -26.52
N LEU A 105 -0.40 -2.63 -25.98
CA LEU A 105 0.75 -2.68 -25.09
C LEU A 105 0.45 -3.49 -23.82
N TYR A 106 -0.72 -3.30 -23.20
CA TYR A 106 -1.14 -4.03 -22.01
C TYR A 106 -1.11 -5.54 -22.21
N GLU A 107 -1.54 -5.99 -23.39
CA GLU A 107 -1.57 -7.41 -23.77
C GLU A 107 -0.17 -7.94 -24.14
N THR A 108 0.65 -7.15 -24.84
CA THR A 108 1.94 -7.60 -25.40
C THR A 108 3.11 -7.50 -24.43
N ILE A 109 3.13 -6.52 -23.53
CA ILE A 109 4.24 -6.39 -22.55
C ILE A 109 4.05 -7.29 -21.31
N GLY A 110 2.93 -8.01 -21.21
CA GLY A 110 2.70 -8.95 -20.12
C GLY A 110 1.99 -8.36 -18.89
N CYS A 111 1.44 -7.15 -18.95
CA CYS A 111 0.68 -6.57 -17.83
C CYS A 111 -0.50 -7.48 -17.42
N ALA A 112 -1.16 -8.07 -18.41
CA ALA A 112 -2.28 -8.97 -18.24
C ALA A 112 -1.94 -10.28 -17.50
N GLN A 113 -0.66 -10.60 -17.32
CA GLN A 113 -0.24 -11.81 -16.57
C GLN A 113 -0.50 -11.64 -15.07
N CYS A 114 -0.37 -10.42 -14.56
CA CYS A 114 -0.55 -10.13 -13.13
C CYS A 114 -1.81 -9.33 -12.84
N HIS A 115 -2.28 -8.52 -13.79
CA HIS A 115 -3.39 -7.61 -13.58
C HIS A 115 -4.62 -8.02 -14.37
N ALA A 116 -5.77 -8.12 -13.69
CA ALA A 116 -7.05 -8.16 -14.39
C ALA A 116 -7.38 -6.74 -14.90
N PRO A 117 -7.83 -6.61 -16.17
CA PRO A 117 -8.11 -5.29 -16.73
C PRO A 117 -9.38 -4.64 -16.16
N ASP A 118 -10.32 -5.40 -15.69
CA ASP A 118 -11.58 -4.95 -15.07
C ASP A 118 -11.59 -5.19 -13.56
N ALA A 119 -12.48 -4.50 -12.87
CA ALA A 119 -12.60 -4.59 -11.41
C ALA A 119 -13.08 -5.96 -10.92
N ARG A 120 -13.52 -6.83 -11.82
CA ARG A 120 -14.00 -8.15 -11.47
C ARG A 120 -12.78 -9.06 -11.29
N ASP A 121 -12.68 -9.60 -10.10
CA ASP A 121 -11.67 -10.59 -9.76
C ASP A 121 -11.91 -11.84 -10.60
N ASN A 122 -11.08 -12.03 -11.61
CA ASN A 122 -11.06 -13.25 -12.43
C ASN A 122 -10.08 -14.28 -11.83
N GLY A 123 -9.85 -14.25 -10.52
CA GLY A 123 -8.90 -15.11 -9.84
C GLY A 123 -7.43 -14.69 -9.99
N ARG A 124 -7.17 -13.47 -10.48
CA ARG A 124 -5.83 -12.89 -10.57
C ARG A 124 -5.54 -12.02 -9.36
N ASP A 125 -4.34 -12.15 -8.83
CA ASP A 125 -3.96 -11.63 -7.50
C ASP A 125 -3.91 -10.09 -7.37
N PHE A 126 -3.96 -9.32 -8.48
CA PHE A 126 -3.73 -7.88 -8.46
C PHE A 126 -4.72 -7.09 -9.31
N PRO A 127 -5.99 -6.95 -8.89
CA PRO A 127 -6.95 -6.12 -9.62
C PRO A 127 -6.50 -4.64 -9.62
N LEU A 128 -6.70 -3.96 -10.74
CA LEU A 128 -6.25 -2.57 -10.91
C LEU A 128 -7.09 -1.56 -10.13
N GLY A 129 -8.38 -1.81 -9.97
CA GLY A 129 -9.30 -0.89 -9.29
C GLY A 129 -9.51 0.43 -10.06
N GLU A 130 -9.98 1.45 -9.36
CA GLU A 130 -10.36 2.76 -9.91
C GLU A 130 -9.14 3.68 -10.12
N LEU A 131 -8.34 3.42 -11.15
CA LEU A 131 -7.11 4.17 -11.40
C LEU A 131 -7.37 5.64 -11.77
N GLN A 132 -8.49 5.94 -12.46
CA GLN A 132 -8.87 7.30 -12.81
C GLN A 132 -9.10 8.16 -11.56
N GLN A 133 -9.69 7.60 -10.53
CA GLN A 133 -9.91 8.31 -9.27
C GLN A 133 -8.62 8.44 -8.44
N LYS A 134 -7.72 7.46 -8.58
CA LYS A 134 -6.48 7.41 -7.80
C LYS A 134 -5.41 8.33 -8.35
N TYR A 135 -5.18 8.32 -9.65
CA TYR A 135 -4.08 9.01 -10.31
C TYR A 135 -4.58 9.99 -11.38
N THR A 136 -3.92 11.13 -11.52
CA THR A 136 -3.95 11.87 -12.78
C THR A 136 -3.28 11.03 -13.86
N GLN A 137 -3.51 11.37 -15.13
CA GLN A 137 -2.83 10.67 -16.23
C GLN A 137 -1.31 10.71 -16.08
N GLU A 138 -0.79 11.89 -15.76
CA GLU A 138 0.63 12.13 -15.58
C GLU A 138 1.22 11.32 -14.41
N GLN A 139 0.56 11.31 -13.26
CA GLN A 139 0.98 10.49 -12.12
C GLN A 139 1.03 9.01 -12.47
N LEU A 140 0.08 8.52 -13.27
CA LEU A 140 0.08 7.15 -13.72
C LEU A 140 1.21 6.86 -14.71
N ILE A 141 1.50 7.79 -15.64
CA ILE A 141 2.65 7.70 -16.54
C ILE A 141 3.96 7.56 -15.73
N GLN A 142 4.17 8.45 -14.77
CA GLN A 142 5.36 8.42 -13.94
C GLN A 142 5.45 7.12 -13.11
N PHE A 143 4.33 6.65 -12.57
CA PHE A 143 4.28 5.38 -11.86
C PHE A 143 4.64 4.20 -12.76
N LEU A 144 4.14 4.15 -14.00
CA LEU A 144 4.45 3.09 -14.96
C LEU A 144 5.93 3.08 -15.35
N LEU A 145 6.54 4.25 -15.49
CA LEU A 145 7.97 4.38 -15.82
C LEU A 145 8.89 3.96 -14.66
N ASN A 146 8.49 4.20 -13.42
CA ASN A 146 9.29 3.84 -12.25
C ASN A 146 8.43 3.51 -11.01
N PRO A 147 7.80 2.32 -10.97
CA PRO A 147 6.88 1.95 -9.88
C PRO A 147 7.55 1.87 -8.51
N LEU A 148 8.84 1.51 -8.46
CA LEU A 148 9.56 1.36 -7.20
C LEU A 148 9.95 2.70 -6.57
N HIS A 149 9.95 3.79 -7.32
CA HIS A 149 10.20 5.11 -6.76
C HIS A 149 9.16 5.51 -5.70
N SER A 150 7.88 5.26 -5.97
CA SER A 150 6.79 5.56 -5.04
C SER A 150 6.42 4.38 -4.14
N ARG A 151 6.82 3.19 -4.50
CA ARG A 151 6.56 1.93 -3.75
C ARG A 151 7.82 1.09 -3.65
N PRO A 152 8.78 1.45 -2.77
CA PRO A 152 10.08 0.79 -2.70
C PRO A 152 10.02 -0.71 -2.44
N ALA A 153 9.03 -1.18 -1.69
CA ALA A 153 8.79 -2.61 -1.47
C ALA A 153 7.71 -3.20 -2.41
N GLY A 154 7.38 -2.49 -3.49
CA GLY A 154 6.43 -2.96 -4.50
C GLY A 154 6.94 -4.20 -5.22
N ARG A 155 6.00 -4.98 -5.76
CA ARG A 155 6.31 -6.17 -6.56
C ARG A 155 6.13 -5.93 -8.06
N MET A 156 5.56 -4.80 -8.44
CA MET A 156 5.44 -4.43 -9.85
C MET A 156 6.84 -4.19 -10.41
N PRO A 157 7.28 -4.98 -11.40
CA PRO A 157 8.59 -4.80 -12.01
C PRO A 157 8.64 -3.48 -12.79
N ARG A 158 9.83 -2.93 -12.92
CA ARG A 158 10.07 -1.87 -13.90
C ARG A 158 10.15 -2.49 -15.29
N VAL A 159 9.14 -2.22 -16.09
CA VAL A 159 9.14 -2.66 -17.49
C VAL A 159 9.75 -1.54 -18.35
N PRO A 160 10.77 -1.83 -19.19
CA PRO A 160 11.31 -0.84 -20.11
C PRO A 160 10.22 -0.35 -21.08
N MET A 161 9.94 0.95 -21.06
CA MET A 161 8.98 1.59 -21.97
C MET A 161 9.32 3.08 -22.13
N THR A 162 8.94 3.65 -23.25
CA THR A 162 9.05 5.07 -23.52
C THR A 162 7.94 5.85 -22.82
N GLN A 163 8.11 7.16 -22.66
CA GLN A 163 7.06 8.02 -22.11
C GLN A 163 5.79 8.00 -22.97
N LYS A 164 5.91 7.85 -24.29
CA LYS A 164 4.79 7.72 -25.21
C LYS A 164 4.00 6.45 -24.96
N GLU A 165 4.67 5.31 -24.81
CA GLU A 165 4.04 4.02 -24.47
C GLU A 165 3.37 4.06 -23.09
N ALA A 166 4.03 4.63 -22.09
CA ALA A 166 3.43 4.85 -20.78
C ALA A 166 2.18 5.75 -20.83
N SER A 167 2.17 6.76 -21.74
CA SER A 167 1.00 7.61 -21.96
C SER A 167 -0.16 6.83 -22.61
N HIS A 168 0.10 5.98 -23.60
CA HIS A 168 -0.91 5.10 -24.20
C HIS A 168 -1.53 4.16 -23.14
N LEU A 169 -0.69 3.52 -22.32
CA LEU A 169 -1.12 2.67 -21.23
C LEU A 169 -1.95 3.44 -20.18
N ALA A 170 -1.52 4.63 -19.80
CA ALA A 170 -2.20 5.42 -18.79
C ALA A 170 -3.63 5.81 -19.23
N VAL A 171 -3.82 6.20 -20.50
CA VAL A 171 -5.16 6.48 -21.05
C VAL A 171 -6.00 5.21 -21.01
N PHE A 172 -5.51 4.11 -21.55
CA PHE A 172 -6.23 2.84 -21.57
C PHE A 172 -6.66 2.38 -20.17
N LEU A 173 -5.74 2.42 -19.22
CA LEU A 173 -5.96 1.92 -17.86
C LEU A 173 -6.90 2.81 -17.03
N ARG A 174 -6.91 4.12 -17.26
CA ARG A 174 -7.79 5.04 -16.54
C ARG A 174 -9.24 4.97 -17.02
N ASP A 175 -9.45 4.77 -18.30
CA ASP A 175 -10.80 4.82 -18.90
C ASP A 175 -11.60 3.52 -18.69
N ARG A 176 -11.01 2.48 -18.16
CA ARG A 176 -11.65 1.17 -18.02
C ARG A 176 -12.70 1.07 -16.93
N ILE A 177 -12.53 1.77 -15.83
CA ILE A 177 -13.42 1.71 -14.69
C ILE A 177 -13.93 3.10 -14.39
N PRO A 178 -15.26 3.32 -14.45
CA PRO A 178 -15.85 4.60 -14.12
C PRO A 178 -15.48 5.04 -12.70
N SER A 179 -15.16 6.30 -12.54
CA SER A 179 -14.88 6.88 -11.22
C SER A 179 -16.15 6.96 -10.38
N ARG A 180 -16.03 6.66 -9.10
CA ARG A 180 -17.06 6.97 -8.11
C ARG A 180 -17.19 8.47 -7.95
N LYS A 181 -18.33 8.90 -7.34
CA LYS A 181 -18.56 10.31 -7.01
C LYS A 181 -17.38 10.92 -6.27
N GLY A 182 -16.91 12.05 -6.74
CA GLY A 182 -15.80 12.78 -6.11
C GLY A 182 -16.24 13.43 -4.79
N PHE A 183 -15.30 13.55 -3.86
CA PHE A 183 -15.45 14.26 -2.59
C PHE A 183 -14.44 15.39 -2.52
N ALA A 184 -14.90 16.62 -2.59
CA ALA A 184 -14.06 17.79 -2.44
C ALA A 184 -13.45 17.87 -1.04
N LEU A 185 -12.31 18.57 -0.93
CA LEU A 185 -11.75 19.00 0.35
C LEU A 185 -12.42 20.29 0.78
N ALA A 186 -12.52 20.52 2.08
CA ALA A 186 -12.86 21.83 2.62
C ALA A 186 -11.76 22.84 2.26
N ASN A 187 -12.12 24.11 2.19
CA ASN A 187 -11.23 25.24 1.91
C ASN A 187 -11.15 26.20 3.11
N GLY A 188 -10.20 27.11 3.06
CA GLY A 188 -10.06 28.18 4.06
C GLY A 188 -9.64 27.68 5.45
N PRO A 189 -10.00 28.40 6.53
CA PRO A 189 -9.57 28.10 7.90
C PRO A 189 -9.95 26.70 8.37
N ALA A 190 -11.10 26.18 7.93
CA ALA A 190 -11.55 24.83 8.28
C ALA A 190 -10.58 23.75 7.72
N ALA A 191 -10.06 23.95 6.52
CA ALA A 191 -9.08 23.04 5.92
C ALA A 191 -7.77 23.03 6.72
N LEU A 192 -7.30 24.17 7.18
CA LEU A 192 -6.10 24.28 8.01
C LEU A 192 -6.26 23.52 9.33
N LYS A 193 -7.41 23.69 10.00
CA LYS A 193 -7.71 22.96 11.23
C LYS A 193 -7.74 21.45 10.99
N LEU A 194 -8.41 20.99 9.95
CA LEU A 194 -8.45 19.56 9.59
C LEU A 194 -7.07 19.01 9.23
N ARG A 195 -6.21 19.80 8.58
CA ARG A 195 -4.86 19.39 8.26
C ARG A 195 -4.02 19.17 9.53
N GLU A 196 -4.07 20.07 10.49
CA GLU A 196 -3.34 19.92 11.76
C GLU A 196 -3.89 18.75 12.59
N GLU A 197 -5.18 18.57 12.64
CA GLU A 197 -5.83 17.41 13.26
C GLU A 197 -5.39 16.11 12.56
N GLY A 198 -5.34 16.09 11.23
CA GLY A 198 -4.87 14.95 10.44
C GLY A 198 -3.40 14.61 10.69
N LYS A 199 -2.55 15.63 10.83
CA LYS A 199 -1.14 15.45 11.21
C LYS A 199 -1.02 14.81 12.60
N ALA A 200 -1.76 15.30 13.58
CA ALA A 200 -1.77 14.74 14.92
C ALA A 200 -2.27 13.29 14.93
N LEU A 201 -3.33 12.96 14.17
CA LEU A 201 -3.83 11.60 14.00
C LEU A 201 -2.82 10.69 13.31
N PHE A 202 -2.16 11.16 12.26
CA PHE A 202 -1.13 10.41 11.53
C PHE A 202 0.02 9.96 12.45
N LEU A 203 0.47 10.86 13.31
CA LEU A 203 1.50 10.55 14.31
C LEU A 203 0.96 9.62 15.42
N LYS A 204 -0.21 9.93 15.97
CA LYS A 204 -0.85 9.13 17.03
C LYS A 204 -1.10 7.70 16.59
N MET A 205 -1.58 7.50 15.37
CA MET A 205 -1.84 6.18 14.79
C MET A 205 -0.59 5.51 14.22
N ARG A 206 0.58 6.16 14.33
CA ARG A 206 1.88 5.63 13.91
C ARG A 206 1.97 5.26 12.44
N CYS A 207 1.26 5.98 11.58
CA CYS A 207 1.33 5.78 10.13
C CYS A 207 2.78 5.94 9.61
N ALA A 208 3.57 6.82 10.23
CA ALA A 208 4.98 7.05 9.94
C ALA A 208 5.88 5.82 10.18
N ASN A 209 5.44 4.81 10.96
CA ASN A 209 6.20 3.57 11.15
C ASN A 209 6.29 2.74 9.86
N CYS A 210 5.36 2.95 8.94
CA CYS A 210 5.34 2.27 7.63
C CYS A 210 5.53 3.24 6.48
N HIS A 211 4.95 4.44 6.56
CA HIS A 211 4.95 5.43 5.48
C HIS A 211 5.98 6.52 5.69
N SER A 212 6.87 6.71 4.72
CA SER A 212 7.78 7.85 4.70
C SER A 212 7.05 9.12 4.31
N THR A 213 7.27 10.21 5.08
CA THR A 213 6.80 11.57 4.79
C THR A 213 7.93 12.58 4.98
N ARG A 214 7.84 13.76 4.33
CA ARG A 214 8.79 14.85 4.60
C ARG A 214 8.62 15.34 6.03
N GLY A 215 9.71 15.37 6.80
CA GLY A 215 9.75 15.95 8.15
C GLY A 215 8.96 15.19 9.21
N SER A 216 8.54 13.94 8.96
CA SER A 216 7.99 13.12 10.03
C SER A 216 9.12 12.50 10.85
N ASN A 217 9.22 12.93 12.11
CA ASN A 217 10.00 12.20 13.08
C ASN A 217 9.29 10.86 13.34
N ILE A 218 9.98 9.75 13.10
CA ILE A 218 9.51 8.44 13.54
C ILE A 218 9.43 8.50 15.07
N LEU A 219 8.21 8.35 15.60
CA LEU A 219 8.04 8.31 17.03
C LEU A 219 8.73 7.06 17.60
N PRO A 220 9.30 7.14 18.80
CA PRO A 220 9.91 5.99 19.46
C PRO A 220 8.97 4.78 19.43
N ASN A 221 9.52 3.62 19.11
CA ASN A 221 8.73 2.39 19.06
C ASN A 221 8.46 1.93 20.50
N LEU A 222 7.21 2.11 20.95
CA LEU A 222 6.74 1.68 22.27
C LEU A 222 6.15 0.27 22.28
N ALA A 223 6.08 -0.39 21.13
CA ALA A 223 5.57 -1.75 21.04
C ALA A 223 6.57 -2.75 21.63
N LYS A 224 6.06 -3.80 22.27
CA LYS A 224 6.92 -4.87 22.82
C LYS A 224 7.77 -5.49 21.71
N PRO A 225 9.04 -5.84 21.98
CA PRO A 225 9.87 -6.57 21.00
C PRO A 225 9.19 -7.85 20.53
N LEU A 226 9.49 -8.31 19.32
CA LEU A 226 8.90 -9.52 18.72
C LEU A 226 9.02 -10.75 19.63
N ALA A 227 10.16 -10.93 20.29
CA ALA A 227 10.41 -12.04 21.21
C ALA A 227 9.52 -12.04 22.46
N LYS A 228 8.92 -10.88 22.81
CA LYS A 228 8.07 -10.71 24.00
C LYS A 228 6.59 -10.55 23.66
N LEU A 229 6.18 -10.87 22.43
CA LEU A 229 4.79 -10.76 22.01
C LEU A 229 3.94 -11.87 22.59
N ASP A 230 2.78 -11.48 23.13
CA ASP A 230 1.67 -12.39 23.32
C ASP A 230 0.92 -12.54 22.00
N THR A 231 1.04 -13.73 21.40
CA THR A 231 0.44 -14.02 20.08
C THR A 231 -1.06 -14.25 20.14
N THR A 232 -1.68 -14.16 21.32
CA THR A 232 -3.13 -14.30 21.51
C THR A 232 -3.85 -12.94 21.56
N GLN A 233 -3.08 -11.85 21.60
CA GLN A 233 -3.59 -10.48 21.80
C GLN A 233 -3.10 -9.51 20.71
N GLY A 234 -3.49 -8.26 20.85
CA GLY A 234 -3.05 -7.19 19.96
C GLY A 234 -3.56 -7.38 18.54
N CYS A 235 -2.72 -7.08 17.56
CA CYS A 235 -3.05 -7.18 16.13
C CYS A 235 -3.20 -8.64 15.62
N LEU A 236 -2.83 -9.63 16.42
CA LEU A 236 -3.09 -11.06 16.13
C LEU A 236 -4.42 -11.56 16.72
N SER A 237 -5.11 -10.74 17.50
CA SER A 237 -6.48 -11.06 17.94
C SER A 237 -7.45 -11.02 16.75
N ALA A 238 -8.45 -11.88 16.76
CA ALA A 238 -9.55 -11.83 15.80
C ALA A 238 -10.38 -10.53 15.92
N LYS A 239 -10.37 -9.92 17.11
CA LYS A 239 -11.03 -8.64 17.41
C LYS A 239 -10.06 -7.73 18.17
N PRO A 240 -9.14 -7.06 17.49
CA PRO A 240 -8.21 -6.15 18.15
C PRO A 240 -8.96 -5.00 18.83
N SER A 241 -8.43 -4.52 19.95
CA SER A 241 -8.96 -3.34 20.63
C SER A 241 -8.79 -2.08 19.78
N LYS A 242 -9.62 -1.07 20.03
CA LYS A 242 -9.51 0.26 19.39
C LYS A 242 -8.08 0.79 19.51
N GLY A 243 -7.55 1.29 18.39
CA GLY A 243 -6.19 1.83 18.30
C GLY A 243 -5.09 0.79 18.05
N ILE A 244 -5.43 -0.48 18.02
CA ILE A 244 -4.52 -1.56 17.59
C ILE A 244 -4.76 -1.83 16.09
N PRO A 245 -3.72 -2.01 15.25
CA PRO A 245 -3.90 -2.31 13.82
C PRO A 245 -4.70 -3.59 13.59
N HIS A 246 -5.71 -3.54 12.74
CA HIS A 246 -6.50 -4.71 12.35
C HIS A 246 -6.15 -5.12 10.92
N PHE A 247 -5.55 -6.30 10.77
CA PHE A 247 -5.12 -6.85 9.49
C PHE A 247 -6.14 -7.83 8.88
N TYR A 248 -7.26 -8.10 9.55
CA TYR A 248 -8.27 -9.10 9.12
C TYR A 248 -7.67 -10.46 8.77
N LEU A 249 -6.72 -10.91 9.59
CA LEU A 249 -6.01 -12.17 9.36
C LEU A 249 -6.94 -13.38 9.55
N LYS A 250 -6.80 -14.35 8.66
CA LYS A 250 -7.44 -15.66 8.81
C LYS A 250 -6.73 -16.47 9.91
N THR A 251 -7.45 -17.42 10.49
CA THR A 251 -6.93 -18.28 11.58
C THR A 251 -5.61 -18.97 11.18
N GLU A 252 -5.49 -19.44 9.93
CA GLU A 252 -4.29 -20.09 9.42
C GLU A 252 -3.12 -19.13 9.32
N GLN A 253 -3.38 -17.87 8.97
CA GLN A 253 -2.35 -16.83 8.92
C GLN A 253 -1.85 -16.46 10.32
N ILE A 254 -2.75 -16.37 11.30
CA ILE A 254 -2.39 -16.14 12.72
C ILE A 254 -1.53 -17.31 13.24
N LYS A 255 -1.94 -18.56 12.99
CA LYS A 255 -1.16 -19.75 13.35
C LYS A 255 0.23 -19.73 12.70
N ALA A 256 0.33 -19.41 11.43
CA ALA A 256 1.60 -19.33 10.70
C ALA A 256 2.53 -18.23 11.24
N ILE A 257 1.99 -17.05 11.57
CA ILE A 257 2.74 -15.96 12.20
C ILE A 257 3.23 -16.40 13.59
N THR A 258 2.35 -16.94 14.41
CA THR A 258 2.65 -17.44 15.77
C THR A 258 3.78 -18.48 15.74
N ALA A 259 3.69 -19.45 14.82
CA ALA A 259 4.72 -20.45 14.64
C ALA A 259 6.07 -19.82 14.23
N ALA A 260 6.04 -18.84 13.31
CA ALA A 260 7.25 -18.14 12.87
C ALA A 260 7.91 -17.34 14.01
N LEU A 261 7.13 -16.71 14.88
CA LEU A 261 7.63 -15.92 16.01
C LEU A 261 8.23 -16.81 17.12
N ARG A 262 7.72 -18.02 17.28
CA ARG A 262 8.17 -18.99 18.29
C ARG A 262 9.31 -19.89 17.81
N ALA A 263 9.49 -20.00 16.49
CA ALA A 263 10.53 -20.83 15.91
C ALA A 263 11.91 -20.35 16.28
N LYS A 264 12.81 -21.28 16.60
CA LYS A 264 14.24 -20.96 16.74
C LYS A 264 14.79 -20.48 15.40
N PRO A 265 15.71 -19.50 15.40
CA PRO A 265 16.36 -19.05 14.18
C PRO A 265 17.11 -20.22 13.53
N VAL A 266 16.79 -20.49 12.27
CA VAL A 266 17.50 -21.48 11.44
C VAL A 266 18.00 -20.75 10.20
N ALA A 267 19.26 -20.94 9.87
CA ALA A 267 19.81 -20.42 8.62
C ALA A 267 19.18 -21.15 7.44
N PHE A 268 18.70 -20.37 6.45
CA PHE A 268 18.16 -20.95 5.22
C PHE A 268 19.30 -21.36 4.28
N THR A 269 19.13 -22.51 3.66
CA THR A 269 19.97 -22.92 2.53
C THR A 269 19.77 -21.94 1.36
N ALA A 270 20.74 -21.87 0.45
CA ALA A 270 20.62 -21.05 -0.77
C ALA A 270 19.36 -21.39 -1.59
N LYS A 271 18.98 -22.67 -1.65
CA LYS A 271 17.77 -23.16 -2.32
C LYS A 271 16.50 -22.58 -1.66
N GLU A 272 16.42 -22.65 -0.34
CA GLU A 272 15.26 -22.11 0.42
C GLU A 272 15.19 -20.59 0.29
N GLN A 273 16.31 -19.88 0.35
CA GLN A 273 16.36 -18.43 0.13
C GLN A 273 15.85 -18.07 -1.26
N THR A 274 16.29 -18.78 -2.30
CA THR A 274 15.84 -18.58 -3.68
C THR A 274 14.32 -18.80 -3.79
N HIS A 275 13.80 -19.89 -3.25
CA HIS A 275 12.35 -20.16 -3.26
C HIS A 275 11.54 -19.08 -2.54
N ARG A 276 12.04 -18.59 -1.40
CA ARG A 276 11.41 -17.50 -0.67
C ARG A 276 11.36 -16.22 -1.51
N ARG A 277 12.46 -15.83 -2.15
CA ARG A 277 12.52 -14.66 -3.04
C ARG A 277 11.60 -14.81 -4.25
N MET A 278 11.58 -15.98 -4.89
CA MET A 278 10.68 -16.24 -6.02
C MET A 278 9.20 -16.07 -5.63
N ARG A 279 8.80 -16.59 -4.47
CA ARG A 279 7.44 -16.39 -3.94
C ARG A 279 7.17 -14.94 -3.56
N GLN A 280 8.13 -14.29 -2.90
CA GLN A 280 8.01 -12.89 -2.49
C GLN A 280 7.84 -11.95 -3.69
N LEU A 281 8.55 -12.19 -4.76
CA LEU A 281 8.51 -11.40 -5.99
C LEU A 281 7.45 -11.90 -6.99
N ASN A 282 6.76 -13.00 -6.67
CA ASN A 282 5.76 -13.64 -7.54
C ASN A 282 6.30 -13.99 -8.94
N CYS A 283 7.54 -14.48 -9.02
CA CYS A 283 8.19 -14.80 -10.30
C CYS A 283 7.40 -15.81 -11.15
N THR A 284 6.67 -16.72 -10.48
CA THR A 284 5.86 -17.75 -11.14
C THR A 284 4.59 -17.21 -11.81
N ALA A 285 4.25 -15.93 -11.63
CA ALA A 285 3.18 -15.29 -12.40
C ALA A 285 3.53 -15.18 -13.91
N CYS A 286 4.83 -15.06 -14.22
CA CYS A 286 5.33 -14.93 -15.60
C CYS A 286 6.23 -16.09 -16.04
N HIS A 287 6.89 -16.76 -15.10
CA HIS A 287 7.86 -17.82 -15.39
C HIS A 287 7.35 -19.18 -14.92
N VAL A 288 7.38 -20.16 -15.82
CA VAL A 288 7.18 -21.56 -15.47
C VAL A 288 8.49 -22.10 -14.88
N ARG A 289 8.38 -22.88 -13.81
CA ARG A 289 9.49 -23.60 -13.22
C ARG A 289 9.11 -25.07 -13.10
N ASP A 290 10.01 -25.92 -13.52
CA ASP A 290 9.95 -27.37 -13.35
C ASP A 290 10.13 -27.77 -11.87
#